data_2c38dbcfb4053cb553c8943dd8796c67
#
_entry.id   2c38dbcfb4053cb553c8943dd8796c67
#
_cell.length_a   1.000
_cell.length_b   1.000
_cell.length_c   1.000
_cell.angle_alpha   90.00
_cell.angle_beta   90.00
_cell.angle_gamma   90.00
#
_symmetry.space_group_name_H-M   'P 1'
#
loop_
_entity.id
_entity.type
_entity.pdbx_description
1 polymer ?
#
loop_
_entity_poly.entity_id
_entity_poly.type
_entity_poly.pdbx_seq_one_letter_code
_entity_poly.pdbx_strand_id
1 'polypeptide(L)'
;IIEDKIGLKKNSLFKNQKGTKQDSIKNFCKKLEVATKSRKSDDFLIIARIESFILGKGINDALKRANAYSKAGADGILIHSKIDTPKEIFKFSKIFRKSKNFKFLVAVPSSYSKTYEKDLIRNGFSVVIYANHMLRASYPAMKKVAYEILKNGRSFESDKSLLSIKNILELIPGTK
;
A
#
# COMPACT_ATOMS: atom_id res chain seq x y z
N ILE A 1 2.60 7.78 3.76
CA ILE A 1 1.24 7.25 3.99
C ILE A 1 1.07 6.97 5.47
N ILE A 2 0.00 7.53 6.09
CA ILE A 2 -0.35 7.35 7.50
C ILE A 2 -1.66 6.56 7.57
N GLU A 3 -1.70 5.51 8.42
CA GLU A 3 -2.83 4.59 8.55
C GLU A 3 -3.66 4.94 9.80
N ASP A 4 -4.99 4.93 9.68
CA ASP A 4 -5.92 5.25 10.77
C ASP A 4 -6.20 4.08 11.74
N LYS A 5 -5.28 3.12 11.83
CA LYS A 5 -5.26 2.04 12.82
C LYS A 5 -4.46 2.43 14.06
N ILE A 6 -4.92 1.99 15.24
CA ILE A 6 -4.23 2.14 16.53
C ILE A 6 -4.00 0.79 17.19
N GLY A 7 -3.05 0.77 18.14
CA GLY A 7 -2.64 -0.44 18.84
C GLY A 7 -1.59 -1.24 18.06
N LEU A 8 -1.45 -2.52 18.40
CA LEU A 8 -0.52 -3.42 17.73
C LEU A 8 -0.88 -3.54 16.25
N LYS A 9 0.10 -3.23 15.39
CA LYS A 9 -0.08 -3.28 13.94
C LYS A 9 -0.15 -4.72 13.47
N LYS A 10 -1.33 -5.14 13.01
CA LYS A 10 -1.53 -6.41 12.28
C LYS A 10 -1.61 -6.12 10.79
N ASN A 11 -1.04 -7.00 9.97
CA ASN A 11 -1.19 -6.91 8.53
C ASN A 11 -2.68 -6.96 8.16
N SER A 12 -3.14 -6.01 7.36
CA SER A 12 -4.55 -5.84 6.99
C SER A 12 -5.11 -7.00 6.16
N LEU A 13 -4.24 -7.81 5.53
CA LEU A 13 -4.63 -8.99 4.76
C LEU A 13 -4.97 -10.21 5.64
N PHE A 14 -4.59 -10.22 6.91
CA PHE A 14 -4.98 -11.30 7.81
C PHE A 14 -6.48 -11.26 8.10
N LYS A 15 -7.12 -12.44 8.06
CA LYS A 15 -8.56 -12.58 8.33
C LYS A 15 -8.91 -12.12 9.75
N ASN A 16 -8.08 -12.47 10.73
CA ASN A 16 -8.31 -12.14 12.14
C ASN A 16 -7.73 -10.77 12.50
N GLN A 17 -8.62 -9.78 12.59
CA GLN A 17 -8.32 -8.42 13.03
C GLN A 17 -8.70 -8.16 14.50
N LYS A 18 -8.94 -9.22 15.33
CA LYS A 18 -9.26 -9.05 16.76
C LYS A 18 -8.22 -8.19 17.48
N GLY A 19 -8.67 -7.26 18.29
CA GLY A 19 -7.82 -6.32 19.03
C GLY A 19 -7.30 -5.13 18.22
N THR A 20 -7.52 -5.09 16.91
CA THR A 20 -7.20 -3.92 16.08
C THR A 20 -8.31 -2.91 16.16
N LYS A 21 -7.97 -1.67 16.46
CA LYS A 21 -8.93 -0.56 16.53
C LYS A 21 -8.59 0.49 15.48
N GLN A 22 -9.61 1.14 14.95
CA GLN A 22 -9.45 2.33 14.12
C GLN A 22 -9.48 3.56 15.00
N ASP A 23 -8.59 4.51 14.75
CA ASP A 23 -8.52 5.77 15.49
C ASP A 23 -9.83 6.57 15.32
N SER A 24 -10.12 7.44 16.28
CA SER A 24 -11.22 8.38 16.11
C SER A 24 -10.90 9.34 14.95
N ILE A 25 -11.93 9.77 14.24
CA ILE A 25 -11.75 10.75 13.15
C ILE A 25 -11.05 12.01 13.68
N LYS A 26 -11.44 12.48 14.86
CA LYS A 26 -10.87 13.67 15.50
C LYS A 26 -9.36 13.53 15.76
N ASN A 27 -8.94 12.42 16.35
CA ASN A 27 -7.52 12.19 16.66
C ASN A 27 -6.69 12.02 15.39
N PHE A 28 -7.21 11.30 14.40
CA PHE A 28 -6.48 11.09 13.16
C PHE A 28 -6.37 12.38 12.34
N CYS A 29 -7.41 13.22 12.32
CA CYS A 29 -7.33 14.56 11.72
C CYS A 29 -6.23 15.41 12.37
N LYS A 30 -6.11 15.40 13.71
CA LYS A 30 -5.00 16.10 14.39
C LYS A 30 -3.63 15.61 13.95
N LYS A 31 -3.45 14.30 13.76
CA LYS A 31 -2.19 13.74 13.23
C LYS A 31 -1.89 14.25 11.83
N LEU A 32 -2.89 14.31 10.96
CA LEU A 32 -2.75 14.82 9.59
C LEU A 32 -2.40 16.32 9.61
N GLU A 33 -3.08 17.12 10.42
CA GLU A 33 -2.79 18.56 10.57
C GLU A 33 -1.35 18.81 11.03
N VAL A 34 -0.87 18.04 12.03
CA VAL A 34 0.52 18.13 12.49
C VAL A 34 1.48 17.73 11.38
N ALA A 35 1.23 16.61 10.70
CA ALA A 35 2.07 16.14 9.60
C ALA A 35 2.14 17.16 8.47
N THR A 36 1.01 17.75 8.07
CA THR A 36 0.94 18.77 7.03
C THR A 36 1.71 20.04 7.41
N LYS A 37 1.57 20.49 8.67
CA LYS A 37 2.30 21.67 9.16
C LYS A 37 3.81 21.44 9.31
N SER A 38 4.24 20.20 9.54
CA SER A 38 5.64 19.85 9.75
C SER A 38 6.41 19.57 8.46
N ARG A 39 5.73 19.40 7.32
CA ARG A 39 6.41 19.19 6.04
C ARG A 39 7.13 20.47 5.60
N LYS A 40 8.32 20.29 5.01
CA LYS A 40 9.16 21.42 4.54
C LYS A 40 8.92 21.79 3.08
N SER A 41 8.26 20.90 2.31
CA SER A 41 7.98 21.09 0.88
C SER A 41 6.61 20.51 0.54
N ASP A 42 5.92 21.14 -0.40
CA ASP A 42 4.65 20.63 -0.95
C ASP A 42 4.85 19.40 -1.82
N ASP A 43 6.07 19.09 -2.25
CA ASP A 43 6.42 17.86 -2.95
C ASP A 43 6.33 16.61 -2.04
N PHE A 44 6.36 16.81 -0.71
CA PHE A 44 6.17 15.73 0.25
C PHE A 44 4.69 15.49 0.53
N LEU A 45 4.08 14.56 -0.20
CA LEU A 45 2.66 14.27 -0.12
C LEU A 45 2.30 13.45 1.13
N ILE A 46 1.22 13.83 1.80
CA ILE A 46 0.67 13.12 2.97
C ILE A 46 -0.61 12.40 2.56
N ILE A 47 -0.55 11.07 2.55
CA ILE A 47 -1.66 10.23 2.12
C ILE A 47 -2.29 9.57 3.35
N ALA A 48 -3.59 9.77 3.54
CA ALA A 48 -4.37 9.14 4.61
C ALA A 48 -4.87 7.76 4.16
N ARG A 49 -4.47 6.71 4.86
CA ARG A 49 -4.94 5.35 4.62
C ARG A 49 -6.11 5.03 5.55
N ILE A 50 -7.21 4.61 4.95
CA ILE A 50 -8.48 4.29 5.61
C ILE A 50 -8.66 2.78 5.70
N GLU A 51 -8.83 2.28 6.92
CA GLU A 51 -9.00 0.85 7.22
C GLU A 51 -10.46 0.42 7.44
N SER A 52 -11.44 1.25 7.07
CA SER A 52 -12.86 0.99 7.32
C SER A 52 -13.35 -0.33 6.71
N PHE A 53 -12.94 -0.68 5.48
CA PHE A 53 -13.32 -1.95 4.86
C PHE A 53 -12.61 -3.14 5.52
N ILE A 54 -11.36 -2.98 5.92
CA ILE A 54 -10.60 -4.03 6.62
C ILE A 54 -11.26 -4.38 7.96
N LEU A 55 -11.77 -3.36 8.67
CA LEU A 55 -12.39 -3.49 9.99
C LEU A 55 -13.92 -3.69 9.93
N GLY A 56 -14.49 -3.86 8.73
CA GLY A 56 -15.91 -4.15 8.53
C GLY A 56 -16.86 -2.99 8.83
N LYS A 57 -16.38 -1.75 8.85
CA LYS A 57 -17.20 -0.55 9.12
C LYS A 57 -17.99 -0.03 7.91
N GLY A 58 -17.68 -0.56 6.73
CA GLY A 58 -18.41 -0.29 5.50
C GLY A 58 -18.17 1.08 4.87
N ILE A 59 -18.91 1.33 3.79
CA ILE A 59 -18.67 2.45 2.89
C ILE A 59 -18.96 3.81 3.51
N ASN A 60 -19.99 3.90 4.35
CA ASN A 60 -20.41 5.18 4.94
C ASN A 60 -19.34 5.71 5.91
N ASP A 61 -18.74 4.83 6.74
CA ASP A 61 -17.61 5.20 7.59
C ASP A 61 -16.40 5.59 6.75
N ALA A 62 -16.07 4.84 5.69
CA ALA A 62 -14.98 5.15 4.78
C ALA A 62 -15.15 6.55 4.13
N LEU A 63 -16.32 6.88 3.63
CA LEU A 63 -16.61 8.18 3.03
C LEU A 63 -16.56 9.33 4.05
N LYS A 64 -17.09 9.12 5.25
CA LYS A 64 -17.02 10.10 6.34
C LYS A 64 -15.57 10.42 6.68
N ARG A 65 -14.72 9.39 6.80
CA ARG A 65 -13.28 9.54 7.07
C ARG A 65 -12.56 10.21 5.93
N ALA A 66 -12.78 9.79 4.69
CA ALA A 66 -12.15 10.40 3.52
C ALA A 66 -12.40 11.91 3.46
N ASN A 67 -13.65 12.33 3.66
CA ASN A 67 -14.00 13.75 3.69
C ASN A 67 -13.33 14.50 4.85
N ALA A 68 -13.29 13.92 6.04
CA ALA A 68 -12.67 14.54 7.21
C ALA A 68 -11.15 14.66 7.03
N TYR A 69 -10.50 13.61 6.54
CA TYR A 69 -9.05 13.57 6.34
C TYR A 69 -8.59 14.51 5.23
N SER A 70 -9.36 14.62 4.15
CA SER A 70 -9.11 15.60 3.10
C SER A 70 -9.19 17.03 3.60
N LYS A 71 -10.19 17.34 4.48
CA LYS A 71 -10.29 18.66 5.13
C LYS A 71 -9.13 18.92 6.10
N ALA A 72 -8.61 17.89 6.75
CA ALA A 72 -7.50 18.00 7.69
C ALA A 72 -6.12 18.09 7.01
N GLY A 73 -6.08 18.18 5.67
CA GLY A 73 -4.85 18.44 4.91
C GLY A 73 -4.22 17.23 4.24
N ALA A 74 -4.87 16.04 4.23
CA ALA A 74 -4.38 14.93 3.43
C ALA A 74 -4.40 15.28 1.92
N ASP A 75 -3.29 15.02 1.23
CA ASP A 75 -3.16 15.26 -0.21
C ASP A 75 -3.80 14.16 -1.05
N GLY A 76 -3.82 12.92 -0.51
CA GLY A 76 -4.43 11.76 -1.15
C GLY A 76 -5.10 10.82 -0.14
N ILE A 77 -5.99 9.98 -0.66
CA ILE A 77 -6.70 8.96 0.12
C ILE A 77 -6.35 7.57 -0.40
N LEU A 78 -5.80 6.72 0.47
CA LEU A 78 -5.64 5.31 0.21
C LEU A 78 -6.81 4.56 0.85
N ILE A 79 -7.67 3.97 0.03
CA ILE A 79 -8.73 3.09 0.49
C ILE A 79 -8.30 1.63 0.34
N HIS A 80 -8.23 0.91 1.45
CA HIS A 80 -7.75 -0.47 1.44
C HIS A 80 -8.89 -1.47 1.57
N SER A 81 -8.76 -2.59 0.85
CA SER A 81 -9.72 -3.69 0.86
C SER A 81 -9.00 -5.04 0.97
N LYS A 82 -9.64 -6.00 1.64
CA LYS A 82 -9.16 -7.38 1.77
C LYS A 82 -9.93 -8.40 0.93
N ILE A 83 -11.00 -7.97 0.25
CA ILE A 83 -11.75 -8.85 -0.65
C ILE A 83 -11.00 -9.01 -1.99
N ASP A 84 -11.27 -10.09 -2.68
CA ASP A 84 -10.61 -10.50 -3.93
C ASP A 84 -11.12 -9.77 -5.18
N THR A 85 -12.08 -8.87 -5.02
CA THR A 85 -12.66 -8.05 -6.09
C THR A 85 -12.55 -6.57 -5.76
N PRO A 86 -12.45 -5.67 -6.78
CA PRO A 86 -12.35 -4.23 -6.56
C PRO A 86 -13.71 -3.56 -6.29
N LYS A 87 -14.80 -4.31 -6.15
CA LYS A 87 -16.17 -3.78 -6.11
C LYS A 87 -16.38 -2.69 -5.06
N GLU A 88 -15.91 -2.91 -3.84
CA GLU A 88 -16.13 -1.93 -2.75
C GLU A 88 -15.29 -0.66 -2.92
N ILE A 89 -14.04 -0.77 -3.41
CA ILE A 89 -13.21 0.41 -3.66
C ILE A 89 -13.71 1.19 -4.89
N PHE A 90 -14.24 0.52 -5.90
CA PHE A 90 -14.84 1.19 -7.06
C PHE A 90 -16.13 1.92 -6.67
N LYS A 91 -16.99 1.30 -5.84
CA LYS A 91 -18.18 1.94 -5.29
C LYS A 91 -17.80 3.17 -4.44
N PHE A 92 -16.77 3.04 -3.59
CA PHE A 92 -16.25 4.16 -2.81
C PHE A 92 -15.76 5.30 -3.72
N SER A 93 -14.91 4.99 -4.69
CA SER A 93 -14.39 5.98 -5.64
C SER A 93 -15.50 6.73 -6.36
N LYS A 94 -16.49 6.00 -6.92
CA LYS A 94 -17.63 6.59 -7.64
C LYS A 94 -18.37 7.64 -6.82
N ILE A 95 -18.49 7.42 -5.50
CA ILE A 95 -19.19 8.35 -4.59
C ILE A 95 -18.23 9.47 -4.17
N PHE A 96 -17.02 9.14 -3.72
CA PHE A 96 -16.08 10.12 -3.18
C PHE A 96 -15.63 11.15 -4.23
N ARG A 97 -15.51 10.77 -5.51
CA ARG A 97 -15.20 11.69 -6.61
C ARG A 97 -16.22 12.83 -6.80
N LYS A 98 -17.44 12.66 -6.29
CA LYS A 98 -18.46 13.70 -6.31
C LYS A 98 -18.36 14.66 -5.12
N SER A 99 -17.49 14.38 -4.17
CA SER A 99 -17.28 15.24 -3.00
C SER A 99 -16.49 16.48 -3.36
N LYS A 100 -16.89 17.62 -2.80
CA LYS A 100 -16.09 18.87 -2.85
C LYS A 100 -14.73 18.75 -2.16
N ASN A 101 -14.55 17.74 -1.34
CA ASN A 101 -13.29 17.43 -0.64
C ASN A 101 -12.50 16.32 -1.34
N PHE A 102 -12.82 16.01 -2.58
CA PHE A 102 -12.12 14.95 -3.32
C PHE A 102 -10.61 15.21 -3.37
N LYS A 103 -9.85 14.16 -3.11
CA LYS A 103 -8.39 14.08 -3.27
C LYS A 103 -8.06 12.85 -4.11
N PHE A 104 -6.90 12.84 -4.75
CA PHE A 104 -6.51 11.70 -5.56
C PHE A 104 -6.54 10.38 -4.76
N LEU A 105 -6.80 9.28 -5.45
CA LEU A 105 -6.97 7.97 -4.84
C LEU A 105 -5.77 7.07 -5.10
N VAL A 106 -5.42 6.33 -4.05
CA VAL A 106 -4.35 5.33 -4.07
C VAL A 106 -4.94 3.94 -3.85
N ALA A 107 -4.55 2.98 -4.68
CA ALA A 107 -4.92 1.58 -4.58
C ALA A 107 -3.72 0.69 -4.24
N VAL A 108 -3.97 -0.41 -3.50
CA VAL A 108 -3.00 -1.48 -3.23
C VAL A 108 -3.64 -2.81 -3.61
N PRO A 109 -3.53 -3.29 -4.87
CA PRO A 109 -4.30 -4.41 -5.39
C PRO A 109 -3.79 -5.79 -4.96
N SER A 110 -3.22 -5.92 -3.76
CA SER A 110 -2.69 -7.21 -3.29
C SER A 110 -3.79 -8.29 -3.14
N SER A 111 -5.00 -7.91 -2.72
CA SER A 111 -6.12 -8.84 -2.56
C SER A 111 -6.90 -9.07 -3.86
N TYR A 112 -7.03 -8.04 -4.69
CA TYR A 112 -7.76 -8.04 -5.96
C TYR A 112 -6.79 -7.98 -7.14
N SER A 113 -5.78 -8.83 -7.12
CA SER A 113 -4.65 -8.83 -8.07
C SER A 113 -5.04 -9.12 -9.53
N LYS A 114 -6.26 -9.61 -9.78
CA LYS A 114 -6.81 -9.78 -11.13
C LYS A 114 -7.27 -8.48 -11.79
N THR A 115 -7.28 -7.36 -11.03
CA THR A 115 -7.74 -6.06 -11.54
C THR A 115 -6.63 -5.37 -12.31
N TYR A 116 -6.89 -5.03 -13.56
CA TYR A 116 -5.95 -4.30 -14.41
C TYR A 116 -5.81 -2.83 -13.98
N GLU A 117 -4.63 -2.25 -14.14
CA GLU A 117 -4.41 -0.81 -13.91
C GLU A 117 -5.37 0.09 -14.69
N LYS A 118 -5.65 -0.25 -15.96
CA LYS A 118 -6.62 0.48 -16.79
C LYS A 118 -8.01 0.57 -16.14
N ASP A 119 -8.41 -0.45 -15.38
CA ASP A 119 -9.70 -0.45 -14.71
C ASP A 119 -9.65 0.39 -13.42
N LEU A 120 -8.51 0.41 -12.71
CA LEU A 120 -8.27 1.32 -11.61
C LEU A 120 -8.28 2.78 -12.09
N ILE A 121 -7.59 3.09 -13.17
CA ILE A 121 -7.55 4.43 -13.79
C ILE A 121 -8.97 4.89 -14.17
N ARG A 122 -9.74 4.06 -14.88
CA ARG A 122 -11.14 4.36 -15.27
C ARG A 122 -12.02 4.63 -14.04
N ASN A 123 -11.73 3.98 -12.93
CA ASN A 123 -12.44 4.18 -11.67
C ASN A 123 -11.82 5.29 -10.79
N GLY A 124 -10.90 6.10 -11.34
CA GLY A 124 -10.40 7.34 -10.72
C GLY A 124 -9.29 7.15 -9.71
N PHE A 125 -8.57 6.04 -9.75
CA PHE A 125 -7.33 5.86 -9.00
C PHE A 125 -6.15 6.44 -9.77
N SER A 126 -5.35 7.25 -9.10
CA SER A 126 -4.19 7.94 -9.71
C SER A 126 -2.86 7.26 -9.39
N VAL A 127 -2.80 6.49 -8.30
CA VAL A 127 -1.59 5.79 -7.86
C VAL A 127 -1.93 4.34 -7.53
N VAL A 128 -1.09 3.42 -8.01
CA VAL A 128 -1.17 2.00 -7.70
C VAL A 128 0.13 1.55 -7.01
N ILE A 129 0.02 0.91 -5.85
CA ILE A 129 1.18 0.45 -5.08
C ILE A 129 1.23 -1.08 -5.10
N TYR A 130 2.27 -1.63 -5.70
CA TYR A 130 2.61 -3.05 -5.65
C TYR A 130 3.50 -3.34 -4.44
N ALA A 131 2.89 -3.41 -3.25
CA ALA A 131 3.53 -3.26 -1.95
C ALA A 131 4.61 -4.30 -1.60
N ASN A 132 4.50 -5.55 -2.02
CA ASN A 132 5.39 -6.62 -1.54
C ASN A 132 5.80 -7.64 -2.60
N HIS A 133 5.54 -7.36 -3.87
CA HIS A 133 5.78 -8.30 -4.97
C HIS A 133 7.27 -8.63 -5.11
N MET A 134 8.14 -7.61 -5.06
CA MET A 134 9.59 -7.80 -5.17
C MET A 134 10.15 -8.58 -3.99
N LEU A 135 9.75 -8.27 -2.75
CA LEU A 135 10.16 -9.02 -1.56
C LEU A 135 9.71 -10.49 -1.62
N ARG A 136 8.46 -10.73 -2.05
CA ARG A 136 7.92 -12.09 -2.19
C ARG A 136 8.60 -12.88 -3.30
N ALA A 137 9.08 -12.21 -4.34
CA ALA A 137 9.85 -12.84 -5.41
C ALA A 137 11.30 -13.12 -4.98
N SER A 138 11.96 -12.18 -4.33
CA SER A 138 13.36 -12.30 -3.94
C SER A 138 13.61 -13.31 -2.82
N TYR A 139 12.72 -13.39 -1.82
CA TYR A 139 12.91 -14.29 -0.68
C TYR A 139 13.07 -15.78 -1.07
N PRO A 140 12.16 -16.40 -1.85
CA PRO A 140 12.33 -17.80 -2.26
C PRO A 140 13.55 -18.01 -3.14
N ALA A 141 13.92 -17.04 -3.98
CA ALA A 141 15.14 -17.10 -4.79
C ALA A 141 16.40 -17.13 -3.91
N MET A 142 16.52 -16.18 -2.97
CA MET A 142 17.65 -16.13 -2.02
C MET A 142 17.71 -17.39 -1.14
N LYS A 143 16.55 -17.88 -0.66
CA LYS A 143 16.48 -19.09 0.14
C LYS A 143 16.97 -20.32 -0.63
N LYS A 144 16.62 -20.44 -1.92
CA LYS A 144 17.09 -21.51 -2.80
C LYS A 144 18.61 -21.50 -2.92
N VAL A 145 19.22 -20.33 -3.21
CA VAL A 145 20.66 -20.18 -3.33
C VAL A 145 21.37 -20.56 -2.02
N ALA A 146 20.89 -20.05 -0.89
CA ALA A 146 21.46 -20.40 0.43
C ALA A 146 21.39 -21.92 0.71
N TYR A 147 20.27 -22.56 0.39
CA TYR A 147 20.11 -24.00 0.54
C TYR A 147 21.08 -24.79 -0.33
N GLU A 148 21.26 -24.42 -1.62
CA GLU A 148 22.18 -25.10 -2.53
C GLU A 148 23.64 -24.99 -2.05
N ILE A 149 24.05 -23.80 -1.58
CA ILE A 149 25.40 -23.59 -1.02
C ILE A 149 25.63 -24.47 0.23
N LEU A 150 24.67 -24.45 1.19
CA LEU A 150 24.79 -25.23 2.42
C LEU A 150 24.80 -26.75 2.13
N LYS A 151 23.98 -27.19 1.19
CA LYS A 151 23.89 -28.61 0.81
C LYS A 151 25.18 -29.15 0.18
N ASN A 152 25.80 -28.33 -0.70
CA ASN A 152 26.91 -28.78 -1.54
C ASN A 152 28.29 -28.32 -1.01
N GLY A 153 28.32 -27.44 0.01
CA GLY A 153 29.55 -26.83 0.53
C GLY A 153 30.29 -25.93 -0.49
N ARG A 154 29.61 -25.50 -1.55
CA ARG A 154 30.11 -24.62 -2.62
C ARG A 154 28.96 -23.95 -3.36
N SER A 155 29.24 -22.90 -4.15
CA SER A 155 28.26 -22.12 -4.90
C SER A 155 27.96 -22.62 -6.33
N PHE A 156 28.74 -23.53 -6.86
CA PHE A 156 28.70 -23.93 -8.28
C PHE A 156 27.31 -24.32 -8.78
N GLU A 157 26.55 -25.04 -7.97
CA GLU A 157 25.19 -25.49 -8.32
C GLU A 157 24.20 -24.34 -8.40
N SER A 158 24.49 -23.22 -7.74
CA SER A 158 23.65 -22.01 -7.75
C SER A 158 23.87 -21.14 -8.99
N ASP A 159 25.00 -21.25 -9.68
CA ASP A 159 25.41 -20.32 -10.77
C ASP A 159 24.36 -20.20 -11.88
N LYS A 160 23.67 -21.28 -12.21
CA LYS A 160 22.60 -21.30 -13.24
C LYS A 160 21.39 -20.42 -12.89
N SER A 161 21.21 -20.11 -11.61
CA SER A 161 20.08 -19.30 -11.11
C SER A 161 20.51 -17.88 -10.74
N LEU A 162 21.79 -17.55 -10.86
CA LEU A 162 22.32 -16.22 -10.54
C LEU A 162 22.49 -15.37 -11.78
N LEU A 163 22.31 -14.06 -11.60
CA LEU A 163 22.76 -13.09 -12.57
C LEU A 163 24.29 -13.07 -12.59
N SER A 164 24.91 -12.99 -13.77
CA SER A 164 26.38 -12.90 -13.85
C SER A 164 26.89 -11.65 -13.12
N ILE A 165 28.10 -11.73 -12.56
CA ILE A 165 28.78 -10.59 -11.92
C ILE A 165 28.81 -9.39 -12.87
N LYS A 166 29.15 -9.63 -14.14
CA LYS A 166 29.16 -8.57 -15.16
C LYS A 166 27.80 -7.86 -15.24
N ASN A 167 26.71 -8.62 -15.39
CA ASN A 167 25.39 -8.05 -15.54
C ASN A 167 24.93 -7.30 -14.29
N ILE A 168 25.26 -7.80 -13.06
CA ILE A 168 24.89 -7.09 -11.83
C ILE A 168 25.62 -5.76 -11.68
N LEU A 169 26.90 -5.73 -12.07
CA LEU A 169 27.70 -4.49 -12.05
C LEU A 169 27.21 -3.46 -13.08
N GLU A 170 26.71 -3.92 -14.22
CA GLU A 170 26.15 -3.05 -15.26
C GLU A 170 24.81 -2.40 -14.87
N LEU A 171 24.12 -2.92 -13.85
CA LEU A 171 22.87 -2.30 -13.33
C LEU A 171 23.14 -0.97 -12.60
N ILE A 172 24.36 -0.73 -12.14
CA ILE A 172 24.72 0.48 -11.39
C ILE A 172 25.55 1.38 -12.31
N PRO A 173 25.02 2.53 -12.76
CA PRO A 173 25.79 3.46 -13.60
C PRO A 173 27.07 3.91 -12.90
N GLY A 174 28.20 3.89 -13.62
CA GLY A 174 29.49 4.37 -13.11
C GLY A 174 30.34 3.34 -12.33
N THR A 175 29.96 2.08 -12.33
CA THR A 175 30.75 0.98 -11.72
C THR A 175 31.72 0.30 -12.69
N LYS A 176 31.89 0.86 -13.89
CA LYS A 176 32.91 0.42 -14.88
C LYS A 176 34.20 1.14 -14.69
#